data_9d44d60f8e067d3537f1b44a60b2efee
#
_entry.id   9d44d60f8e067d3537f1b44a60b2efee
#
_cell.length_a   1.000
_cell.length_b   1.000
_cell.length_c   1.000
_cell.angle_alpha   90.00
_cell.angle_beta   90.00
_cell.angle_gamma   90.00
#
_symmetry.space_group_name_H-M   'P 1'
#
loop_
_entity.id
_entity.type
_entity.pdbx_description
1 polymer ?
#
loop_
_entity_poly.entity_id
_entity_poly.type
_entity_poly.pdbx_seq_one_letter_code
_entity_poly.pdbx_strand_id
1 'polypeptide(L)'
;MIPSITSTSNKSKKTKQVIFKISAIAFWIIVWEALALAIGSDLIISSPVQVAGRLAKLIVSPDTWKTVGFSFVRIASGFVLALVLGTAAAVLSSKVKALKILLSPITSVIKSTPVASFIILAIMWFGSKNLSIFISFLMVFPIIYLNILGGIESVSRELKEMSAVYKLSAAKRLGYVYLPQVMPFVISACSVALGLCWKSGVAAEVIGISDGSIGERLYQAKLYFETGDLLAWTAIIIAVSTCLEKIVLLLLKRPGAFYRYKFSGARMPSDKKHAGMPSKAASNAEDRPVGISLERVSKSFEGQQVLCDYSLEIAAGEHVALMGHSGAGKTTLSRLIMGLESADSGNVKLSGGASFGVVFQEDRLIEQINAMGNIVIAGADPHEAKALLEEFGFNSELMFKPCMELSGGEKRRVAIARALLCRSNVVIFDEPFKGIDDRTLYDAIIPRVKELSDGKTFVLITHSREEAQMLCTRIEQINE
;
A
#
# COMPACT_ATOMS: atom_id res chain seq x y z
N MET A 1 -15.69 38.26 16.34
CA MET A 1 -14.25 38.04 16.68
C MET A 1 -14.21 37.24 17.97
N ILE A 2 -13.95 35.93 17.89
CA ILE A 2 -13.72 35.05 19.05
C ILE A 2 -12.36 34.38 18.78
N PRO A 3 -11.33 34.60 19.61
CA PRO A 3 -10.01 34.04 19.35
C PRO A 3 -9.99 32.56 19.66
N SER A 4 -9.34 31.78 18.78
CA SER A 4 -9.18 30.33 18.80
C SER A 4 -8.42 29.84 20.06
N ILE A 5 -9.14 29.23 21.00
CA ILE A 5 -8.59 28.66 22.25
C ILE A 5 -7.94 27.27 22.04
N THR A 6 -7.95 26.73 20.83
CA THR A 6 -7.51 25.35 20.56
C THR A 6 -6.00 25.16 20.35
N SER A 7 -5.22 26.21 20.04
CA SER A 7 -3.78 26.06 19.75
C SER A 7 -2.87 26.00 20.99
N THR A 8 -3.26 26.62 22.09
CA THR A 8 -2.47 26.66 23.34
C THR A 8 -2.53 25.39 24.15
N SER A 9 -3.65 24.64 24.13
CA SER A 9 -3.82 23.38 24.85
C SER A 9 -2.90 22.24 24.30
N ASN A 10 -2.68 22.24 22.98
CA ASN A 10 -1.89 21.17 22.34
C ASN A 10 -0.36 21.36 22.54
N LYS A 11 0.11 22.61 22.61
CA LYS A 11 1.51 22.94 22.98
C LYS A 11 1.81 22.56 24.43
N SER A 12 0.93 22.88 25.38
CA SER A 12 1.08 22.54 26.79
C SER A 12 1.14 21.03 27.04
N LYS A 13 0.31 20.23 26.36
CA LYS A 13 0.34 18.75 26.46
C LYS A 13 1.64 18.16 25.91
N LYS A 14 2.15 18.67 24.77
CA LYS A 14 3.44 18.23 24.21
C LYS A 14 4.60 18.57 25.13
N THR A 15 4.62 19.77 25.72
CA THR A 15 5.68 20.18 26.65
C THR A 15 5.68 19.31 27.91
N LYS A 16 4.52 19.03 28.50
CA LYS A 16 4.40 18.11 29.66
C LYS A 16 4.89 16.69 29.33
N GLN A 17 4.59 16.16 28.14
CA GLN A 17 5.09 14.85 27.71
C GLN A 17 6.62 14.82 27.54
N VAL A 18 7.22 15.91 27.04
CA VAL A 18 8.67 16.02 26.89
C VAL A 18 9.35 16.10 28.27
N ILE A 19 8.82 16.91 29.17
CA ILE A 19 9.33 17.02 30.55
C ILE A 19 9.25 15.66 31.24
N PHE A 20 8.12 14.95 31.14
CA PHE A 20 7.97 13.62 31.74
C PHE A 20 8.96 12.59 31.20
N LYS A 21 9.26 12.62 29.89
CA LYS A 21 10.28 11.74 29.30
C LYS A 21 11.68 12.06 29.81
N ILE A 22 12.02 13.35 29.90
CA ILE A 22 13.33 13.79 30.42
C ILE A 22 13.47 13.39 31.90
N SER A 23 12.44 13.60 32.72
CA SER A 23 12.48 13.22 34.12
C SER A 23 12.61 11.70 34.32
N ALA A 24 11.98 10.89 33.47
CA ALA A 24 12.13 9.44 33.48
C ALA A 24 13.57 9.01 33.17
N ILE A 25 14.19 9.63 32.13
CA ILE A 25 15.59 9.35 31.77
C ILE A 25 16.52 9.75 32.95
N ALA A 26 16.32 10.95 33.51
CA ALA A 26 17.10 11.43 34.64
C ALA A 26 16.99 10.51 35.85
N PHE A 27 15.77 10.02 36.15
CA PHE A 27 15.54 9.06 37.23
C PHE A 27 16.37 7.78 37.04
N TRP A 28 16.37 7.19 35.85
CA TRP A 28 17.13 5.97 35.60
C TRP A 28 18.64 6.18 35.60
N ILE A 29 19.13 7.37 35.20
CA ILE A 29 20.55 7.73 35.32
C ILE A 29 20.94 7.84 36.78
N ILE A 30 20.10 8.45 37.63
CA ILE A 30 20.34 8.56 39.09
C ILE A 30 20.34 7.16 39.74
N VAL A 31 19.41 6.29 39.39
CA VAL A 31 19.38 4.90 39.88
C VAL A 31 20.66 4.16 39.49
N TRP A 32 21.12 4.32 38.23
CA TRP A 32 22.36 3.70 37.78
C TRP A 32 23.58 4.23 38.54
N GLU A 33 23.71 5.55 38.75
CA GLU A 33 24.80 6.13 39.54
C GLU A 33 24.77 5.61 40.97
N ALA A 34 23.59 5.56 41.62
CA ALA A 34 23.45 5.03 42.98
C ALA A 34 23.88 3.55 43.06
N LEU A 35 23.54 2.72 42.08
CA LEU A 35 23.96 1.32 42.02
C LEU A 35 25.48 1.20 41.80
N ALA A 36 26.08 2.01 40.97
CA ALA A 36 27.53 2.02 40.75
C ALA A 36 28.29 2.40 42.00
N LEU A 37 27.82 3.41 42.73
CA LEU A 37 28.39 3.82 44.01
C LEU A 37 28.20 2.75 45.10
N ALA A 38 27.05 2.07 45.15
CA ALA A 38 26.77 1.02 46.13
C ALA A 38 27.66 -0.22 45.94
N ILE A 39 27.95 -0.57 44.69
CA ILE A 39 28.83 -1.71 44.31
C ILE A 39 30.32 -1.35 44.56
N GLY A 40 30.68 -0.09 44.31
CA GLY A 40 32.02 0.44 44.59
C GLY A 40 33.16 -0.21 43.78
N SER A 41 32.84 -0.91 42.69
CA SER A 41 33.81 -1.58 41.81
C SER A 41 33.59 -1.23 40.35
N ASP A 42 34.51 -0.46 39.81
CA ASP A 42 34.49 -0.07 38.36
C ASP A 42 34.63 -1.27 37.44
N LEU A 43 35.15 -2.38 37.93
CA LEU A 43 35.26 -3.63 37.17
C LEU A 43 33.89 -4.29 36.88
N ILE A 44 32.95 -4.10 37.85
CA ILE A 44 31.62 -4.72 37.74
C ILE A 44 30.66 -3.78 37.00
N ILE A 45 30.61 -2.51 37.44
CA ILE A 45 29.74 -1.50 36.85
C ILE A 45 30.41 -0.12 36.90
N SER A 46 30.61 0.49 35.74
CA SER A 46 31.12 1.86 35.66
C SER A 46 29.98 2.86 35.83
N SER A 47 30.26 4.00 36.51
CA SER A 47 29.28 5.05 36.70
C SER A 47 28.89 5.76 35.38
N PRO A 48 27.68 6.31 35.25
CA PRO A 48 27.27 7.14 34.10
C PRO A 48 28.27 8.26 33.78
N VAL A 49 28.88 8.88 34.78
CA VAL A 49 29.86 9.94 34.59
C VAL A 49 31.14 9.41 33.93
N GLN A 50 31.64 8.25 34.36
CA GLN A 50 32.81 7.62 33.78
C GLN A 50 32.51 7.20 32.31
N VAL A 51 31.36 6.59 32.08
CA VAL A 51 30.90 6.20 30.72
C VAL A 51 30.79 7.41 29.82
N ALA A 52 30.23 8.54 30.29
CA ALA A 52 30.17 9.78 29.52
C ALA A 52 31.56 10.32 29.18
N GLY A 53 32.51 10.26 30.11
CA GLY A 53 33.90 10.65 29.86
C GLY A 53 34.61 9.76 28.83
N ARG A 54 34.41 8.42 28.89
CA ARG A 54 34.90 7.50 27.87
C ARG A 54 34.24 7.71 26.51
N LEU A 55 32.94 7.90 26.49
CA LEU A 55 32.16 8.18 25.27
C LEU A 55 32.64 9.47 24.57
N ALA A 56 32.90 10.54 25.35
CA ALA A 56 33.44 11.77 24.81
C ALA A 56 34.81 11.57 24.11
N LYS A 57 35.69 10.77 24.70
CA LYS A 57 36.99 10.41 24.09
C LYS A 57 36.80 9.62 22.81
N LEU A 58 35.91 8.61 22.81
CA LEU A 58 35.64 7.79 21.65
C LEU A 58 35.05 8.61 20.50
N ILE A 59 34.10 9.52 20.74
CA ILE A 59 33.47 10.34 19.70
C ILE A 59 34.49 11.22 18.96
N VAL A 60 35.51 11.73 19.65
CA VAL A 60 36.54 12.58 19.06
C VAL A 60 37.58 11.76 18.30
N SER A 61 37.75 10.47 18.59
CA SER A 61 38.73 9.62 17.95
C SER A 61 38.35 9.25 16.50
N PRO A 62 39.19 9.52 15.49
CA PRO A 62 38.94 9.10 14.12
C PRO A 62 38.81 7.59 13.94
N ASP A 63 39.52 6.80 14.75
CA ASP A 63 39.50 5.34 14.68
C ASP A 63 38.16 4.76 15.10
N THR A 64 37.43 5.42 16.01
CA THR A 64 36.06 5.05 16.37
C THR A 64 35.16 5.07 15.15
N TRP A 65 35.22 6.15 14.37
CA TRP A 65 34.36 6.29 13.18
C TRP A 65 34.74 5.35 12.04
N LYS A 66 36.05 4.98 11.91
CA LYS A 66 36.47 3.92 10.99
C LYS A 66 35.86 2.57 11.41
N THR A 67 35.95 2.23 12.70
CA THR A 67 35.37 1.00 13.25
C THR A 67 33.86 0.96 13.09
N VAL A 68 33.17 2.07 13.39
CA VAL A 68 31.72 2.19 13.17
C VAL A 68 31.35 2.05 11.70
N GLY A 69 32.07 2.73 10.80
CA GLY A 69 31.87 2.64 9.37
C GLY A 69 32.07 1.22 8.82
N PHE A 70 33.08 0.52 9.31
CA PHE A 70 33.40 -0.86 8.93
C PHE A 70 32.23 -1.81 9.31
N SER A 71 31.78 -1.80 10.57
CA SER A 71 30.64 -2.61 11.00
C SER A 71 29.34 -2.19 10.29
N PHE A 72 29.13 -0.89 10.10
CA PHE A 72 27.97 -0.35 9.42
C PHE A 72 27.83 -0.90 7.98
N VAL A 73 28.89 -0.83 7.18
CA VAL A 73 28.86 -1.31 5.78
C VAL A 73 28.52 -2.79 5.72
N ARG A 74 29.06 -3.60 6.60
CA ARG A 74 28.83 -5.04 6.62
C ARG A 74 27.43 -5.40 7.02
N ILE A 75 26.94 -4.84 8.14
CA ILE A 75 25.59 -5.08 8.63
C ILE A 75 24.54 -4.55 7.64
N ALA A 76 24.76 -3.34 7.09
CA ALA A 76 23.88 -2.77 6.08
C ALA A 76 23.86 -3.59 4.77
N SER A 77 25.00 -4.15 4.36
CA SER A 77 25.06 -5.06 3.20
C SER A 77 24.20 -6.30 3.41
N GLY A 78 24.24 -6.92 4.61
CA GLY A 78 23.37 -8.03 4.97
C GLY A 78 21.90 -7.66 4.94
N PHE A 79 21.55 -6.46 5.45
CA PHE A 79 20.18 -5.93 5.40
C PHE A 79 19.69 -5.72 3.96
N VAL A 80 20.48 -5.06 3.11
CA VAL A 80 20.13 -4.80 1.71
C VAL A 80 19.96 -6.12 0.95
N LEU A 81 20.86 -7.07 1.17
CA LEU A 81 20.76 -8.40 0.56
C LEU A 81 19.45 -9.10 0.97
N ALA A 82 19.10 -9.06 2.26
CA ALA A 82 17.84 -9.61 2.77
C ALA A 82 16.61 -8.87 2.22
N LEU A 83 16.69 -7.55 2.07
CA LEU A 83 15.61 -6.75 1.49
C LEU A 83 15.37 -7.13 0.02
N VAL A 84 16.42 -7.24 -0.77
CA VAL A 84 16.32 -7.59 -2.20
C VAL A 84 15.85 -9.04 -2.37
N LEU A 85 16.53 -10.00 -1.76
CA LEU A 85 16.19 -11.41 -1.91
C LEU A 85 14.88 -11.78 -1.23
N GLY A 86 14.57 -11.21 -0.06
CA GLY A 86 13.30 -11.40 0.63
C GLY A 86 12.11 -10.84 -0.15
N THR A 87 12.26 -9.66 -0.76
CA THR A 87 11.23 -9.08 -1.63
C THR A 87 11.04 -9.93 -2.89
N ALA A 88 12.13 -10.34 -3.55
CA ALA A 88 12.05 -11.19 -4.73
C ALA A 88 11.40 -12.55 -4.42
N ALA A 89 11.77 -13.18 -3.31
CA ALA A 89 11.14 -14.41 -2.83
C ALA A 89 9.66 -14.23 -2.53
N ALA A 90 9.24 -13.12 -1.90
CA ALA A 90 7.85 -12.82 -1.62
C ALA A 90 7.01 -12.65 -2.90
N VAL A 91 7.53 -11.90 -3.88
CA VAL A 91 6.88 -11.71 -5.19
C VAL A 91 6.78 -13.03 -5.96
N LEU A 92 7.81 -13.88 -5.93
CA LEU A 92 7.77 -15.19 -6.58
C LEU A 92 6.80 -16.14 -5.87
N SER A 93 6.83 -16.18 -4.53
CA SER A 93 5.93 -17.01 -3.72
C SER A 93 4.47 -16.61 -3.84
N SER A 94 4.16 -15.35 -4.07
CA SER A 94 2.78 -14.89 -4.33
C SER A 94 2.20 -15.45 -5.64
N LYS A 95 3.06 -15.80 -6.59
CA LYS A 95 2.68 -16.38 -7.89
C LYS A 95 2.79 -17.89 -7.92
N VAL A 96 3.78 -18.47 -7.21
CA VAL A 96 4.11 -19.91 -7.26
C VAL A 96 3.93 -20.51 -5.87
N LYS A 97 2.79 -21.20 -5.66
CA LYS A 97 2.45 -21.84 -4.38
C LYS A 97 3.53 -22.84 -3.90
N ALA A 98 4.15 -23.57 -4.83
CA ALA A 98 5.21 -24.53 -4.50
C ALA A 98 6.40 -23.85 -3.81
N LEU A 99 6.80 -22.65 -4.24
CA LEU A 99 7.89 -21.89 -3.61
C LEU A 99 7.51 -21.42 -2.20
N LYS A 100 6.25 -21.01 -1.99
CA LYS A 100 5.73 -20.67 -0.65
C LYS A 100 5.82 -21.85 0.30
N ILE A 101 5.41 -23.04 -0.15
CA ILE A 101 5.49 -24.29 0.62
C ILE A 101 6.95 -24.66 0.93
N LEU A 102 7.85 -24.52 -0.05
CA LEU A 102 9.28 -24.84 0.10
C LEU A 102 9.97 -23.90 1.10
N LEU A 103 9.68 -22.61 1.08
CA LEU A 103 10.31 -21.62 1.97
C LEU A 103 9.73 -21.62 3.40
N SER A 104 8.54 -22.16 3.60
CA SER A 104 7.87 -22.18 4.90
C SER A 104 8.69 -22.87 6.01
N PRO A 105 9.19 -24.11 5.84
CA PRO A 105 9.99 -24.75 6.88
C PRO A 105 11.32 -24.04 7.11
N ILE A 106 11.97 -23.51 6.07
CA ILE A 106 13.24 -22.78 6.17
C ILE A 106 13.05 -21.52 7.04
N THR A 107 12.05 -20.72 6.73
CA THR A 107 11.78 -19.51 7.50
C THR A 107 11.37 -19.82 8.95
N SER A 108 10.68 -20.93 9.19
CA SER A 108 10.30 -21.37 10.53
C SER A 108 11.53 -21.78 11.35
N VAL A 109 12.45 -22.54 10.77
CA VAL A 109 13.71 -22.95 11.42
C VAL A 109 14.55 -21.72 11.78
N ILE A 110 14.72 -20.79 10.84
CA ILE A 110 15.50 -19.56 11.10
C ILE A 110 14.91 -18.76 12.27
N LYS A 111 13.56 -18.65 12.34
CA LYS A 111 12.88 -17.89 13.39
C LYS A 111 12.92 -18.54 14.76
N SER A 112 12.95 -19.86 14.83
CA SER A 112 12.94 -20.61 16.08
C SER A 112 14.32 -20.91 16.65
N THR A 113 15.37 -20.81 15.82
CA THR A 113 16.74 -21.16 16.23
C THR A 113 17.41 -19.94 16.91
N PRO A 114 18.08 -20.13 18.06
CA PRO A 114 18.85 -19.06 18.69
C PRO A 114 19.95 -18.53 17.76
N VAL A 115 20.07 -17.20 17.70
CA VAL A 115 21.07 -16.52 16.84
C VAL A 115 22.49 -17.01 17.10
N ALA A 116 22.86 -17.23 18.37
CA ALA A 116 24.19 -17.70 18.74
C ALA A 116 24.55 -19.06 18.10
N SER A 117 23.58 -19.98 17.99
CA SER A 117 23.80 -21.28 17.32
C SER A 117 24.12 -21.10 15.85
N PHE A 118 23.44 -20.20 15.15
CA PHE A 118 23.76 -19.88 13.75
C PHE A 118 25.13 -19.23 13.61
N ILE A 119 25.53 -18.35 14.54
CA ILE A 119 26.83 -17.69 14.51
C ILE A 119 27.94 -18.73 14.59
N ILE A 120 27.86 -19.69 15.54
CA ILE A 120 28.85 -20.73 15.73
C ILE A 120 29.01 -21.61 14.46
N LEU A 121 27.87 -22.01 13.87
CA LEU A 121 27.89 -22.77 12.64
C LEU A 121 28.46 -21.96 11.45
N ALA A 122 28.06 -20.69 11.35
CA ALA A 122 28.49 -19.84 10.22
C ALA A 122 29.97 -19.47 10.26
N ILE A 123 30.57 -19.38 11.45
CA ILE A 123 32.06 -19.20 11.57
C ILE A 123 32.82 -20.31 10.85
N MET A 124 32.32 -21.54 10.95
CA MET A 124 32.99 -22.70 10.29
C MET A 124 32.91 -22.60 8.76
N TRP A 125 31.88 -21.94 8.22
CA TRP A 125 31.66 -21.87 6.77
C TRP A 125 32.23 -20.61 6.12
N PHE A 126 32.05 -19.45 6.78
CA PHE A 126 32.36 -18.14 6.20
C PHE A 126 33.56 -17.43 6.84
N GLY A 127 34.08 -17.97 7.94
CA GLY A 127 35.11 -17.31 8.76
C GLY A 127 34.56 -16.01 9.38
N SER A 128 35.36 -15.33 10.20
CA SER A 128 34.97 -14.13 10.94
C SER A 128 34.72 -12.93 10.02
N LYS A 129 35.37 -12.84 8.87
CA LYS A 129 35.34 -11.66 7.99
C LYS A 129 33.96 -11.37 7.38
N ASN A 130 33.19 -12.36 6.97
CA ASN A 130 31.87 -12.19 6.32
C ASN A 130 30.70 -12.57 7.24
N LEU A 131 30.98 -12.92 8.48
CA LEU A 131 30.03 -13.47 9.42
C LEU A 131 28.86 -12.50 9.70
N SER A 132 29.16 -11.21 9.96
CA SER A 132 28.13 -10.22 10.25
C SER A 132 27.20 -9.96 9.07
N ILE A 133 27.70 -10.02 7.83
CA ILE A 133 26.88 -9.91 6.61
C ILE A 133 25.88 -11.06 6.55
N PHE A 134 26.38 -12.30 6.70
CA PHE A 134 25.57 -13.50 6.60
C PHE A 134 24.52 -13.58 7.72
N ILE A 135 24.90 -13.32 8.97
CA ILE A 135 23.98 -13.39 10.11
C ILE A 135 22.93 -12.28 10.02
N SER A 136 23.32 -11.06 9.63
CA SER A 136 22.37 -9.96 9.40
C SER A 136 21.37 -10.33 8.30
N PHE A 137 21.83 -10.88 7.18
CA PHE A 137 20.98 -11.40 6.12
C PHE A 137 20.03 -12.48 6.64
N LEU A 138 20.55 -13.49 7.31
CA LEU A 138 19.77 -14.64 7.77
C LEU A 138 18.64 -14.23 8.70
N MET A 139 18.91 -13.32 9.66
CA MET A 139 17.91 -12.87 10.63
C MET A 139 16.85 -11.95 10.01
N VAL A 140 17.22 -11.14 9.03
CA VAL A 140 16.33 -10.17 8.39
C VAL A 140 15.46 -10.82 7.30
N PHE A 141 15.98 -11.78 6.57
CA PHE A 141 15.30 -12.41 5.42
C PHE A 141 13.87 -12.90 5.72
N PRO A 142 13.62 -13.69 6.78
CA PRO A 142 12.25 -14.14 7.08
C PRO A 142 11.29 -13.00 7.39
N ILE A 143 11.76 -11.94 8.06
CA ILE A 143 10.94 -10.79 8.42
C ILE A 143 10.48 -10.06 7.17
N ILE A 144 11.41 -9.76 6.25
CA ILE A 144 11.10 -9.09 4.99
C ILE A 144 10.19 -9.97 4.13
N TYR A 145 10.57 -11.24 3.94
CA TYR A 145 9.82 -12.19 3.12
C TYR A 145 8.37 -12.33 3.57
N LEU A 146 8.13 -12.64 4.85
CA LEU A 146 6.79 -12.90 5.35
C LEU A 146 5.90 -11.65 5.38
N ASN A 147 6.45 -10.50 5.77
CA ASN A 147 5.67 -9.27 5.79
C ASN A 147 5.30 -8.79 4.38
N ILE A 148 6.23 -8.83 3.43
CA ILE A 148 5.95 -8.42 2.04
C ILE A 148 4.98 -9.41 1.38
N LEU A 149 5.14 -10.72 1.60
CA LEU A 149 4.21 -11.73 1.10
C LEU A 149 2.79 -11.49 1.65
N GLY A 150 2.65 -11.28 2.97
CA GLY A 150 1.39 -10.93 3.58
C GLY A 150 0.78 -9.64 3.02
N GLY A 151 1.61 -8.62 2.77
CA GLY A 151 1.20 -7.39 2.11
C GLY A 151 0.68 -7.60 0.69
N ILE A 152 1.33 -8.45 -0.11
CA ILE A 152 0.88 -8.77 -1.47
C ILE A 152 -0.43 -9.58 -1.45
N GLU A 153 -0.56 -10.51 -0.52
CA GLU A 153 -1.76 -11.34 -0.37
C GLU A 153 -2.96 -10.54 0.16
N SER A 154 -2.71 -9.51 0.97
CA SER A 154 -3.75 -8.61 1.51
C SER A 154 -4.29 -7.59 0.50
N VAL A 155 -3.68 -7.48 -0.70
CA VAL A 155 -4.20 -6.58 -1.74
C VAL A 155 -5.62 -6.96 -2.11
N SER A 156 -6.55 -6.00 -2.00
CA SER A 156 -7.98 -6.25 -2.13
C SER A 156 -8.35 -6.85 -3.49
N ARG A 157 -9.28 -7.79 -3.48
CA ARG A 157 -9.81 -8.45 -4.69
C ARG A 157 -10.50 -7.43 -5.59
N GLU A 158 -11.22 -6.50 -4.98
CA GLU A 158 -12.00 -5.46 -5.63
C GLU A 158 -11.10 -4.55 -6.49
N LEU A 159 -9.93 -4.13 -5.97
CA LEU A 159 -8.98 -3.31 -6.73
C LEU A 159 -8.25 -4.11 -7.82
N LYS A 160 -8.01 -5.40 -7.61
CA LYS A 160 -7.48 -6.29 -8.65
C LYS A 160 -8.47 -6.41 -9.81
N GLU A 161 -9.75 -6.66 -9.52
CA GLU A 161 -10.84 -6.74 -10.50
C GLU A 161 -11.02 -5.40 -11.24
N MET A 162 -11.09 -4.29 -10.52
CA MET A 162 -11.14 -2.95 -11.12
C MET A 162 -9.96 -2.73 -12.08
N SER A 163 -8.74 -3.07 -11.67
CA SER A 163 -7.55 -2.91 -12.49
C SER A 163 -7.55 -3.80 -13.75
N ALA A 164 -8.24 -4.93 -13.71
CA ALA A 164 -8.42 -5.83 -14.85
C ALA A 164 -9.46 -5.28 -15.82
N VAL A 165 -10.61 -4.83 -15.33
CA VAL A 165 -11.70 -4.25 -16.13
C VAL A 165 -11.22 -3.01 -16.92
N TYR A 166 -10.50 -2.10 -16.23
CA TYR A 166 -9.91 -0.92 -16.88
C TYR A 166 -8.60 -1.22 -17.66
N LYS A 167 -8.22 -2.49 -17.82
CA LYS A 167 -7.04 -2.95 -18.56
C LYS A 167 -5.77 -2.16 -18.19
N LEU A 168 -5.57 -1.87 -16.88
CA LEU A 168 -4.41 -1.11 -16.43
C LEU A 168 -3.11 -1.83 -16.79
N SER A 169 -2.14 -1.11 -17.35
CA SER A 169 -0.81 -1.66 -17.65
C SER A 169 -0.13 -2.19 -16.38
N ALA A 170 0.78 -3.16 -16.53
CA ALA A 170 1.50 -3.76 -15.40
C ALA A 170 2.19 -2.72 -14.51
N ALA A 171 2.78 -1.67 -15.11
CA ALA A 171 3.42 -0.58 -14.37
C ALA A 171 2.40 0.24 -13.56
N LYS A 172 1.25 0.60 -14.15
CA LYS A 172 0.17 1.29 -13.44
C LYS A 172 -0.40 0.41 -12.31
N ARG A 173 -0.63 -0.88 -12.57
CA ARG A 173 -1.11 -1.84 -11.57
C ARG A 173 -0.14 -1.97 -10.41
N LEU A 174 1.15 -2.13 -10.68
CA LEU A 174 2.18 -2.18 -9.64
C LEU A 174 2.22 -0.88 -8.83
N GLY A 175 2.28 0.28 -9.53
CA GLY A 175 2.46 1.58 -8.88
C GLY A 175 1.25 2.05 -8.09
N TYR A 176 0.04 1.84 -8.56
CA TYR A 176 -1.17 2.42 -7.96
C TYR A 176 -2.02 1.42 -7.17
N VAL A 177 -1.98 0.13 -7.52
CA VAL A 177 -2.79 -0.88 -6.82
C VAL A 177 -1.96 -1.61 -5.78
N TYR A 178 -0.81 -2.19 -6.17
CA TYR A 178 -0.01 -3.01 -5.25
C TYR A 178 0.83 -2.16 -4.28
N LEU A 179 1.63 -1.24 -4.80
CA LEU A 179 2.64 -0.56 -3.99
C LEU A 179 2.04 0.25 -2.83
N PRO A 180 0.93 1.01 -2.97
CA PRO A 180 0.34 1.73 -1.85
C PRO A 180 -0.19 0.80 -0.74
N GLN A 181 -0.71 -0.37 -1.09
CA GLN A 181 -1.26 -1.33 -0.13
C GLN A 181 -0.16 -2.17 0.54
N VAL A 182 0.92 -2.48 -0.17
CA VAL A 182 2.07 -3.24 0.36
C VAL A 182 3.02 -2.36 1.18
N MET A 183 3.09 -1.04 0.90
CA MET A 183 4.05 -0.14 1.54
C MET A 183 3.96 -0.11 3.09
N PRO A 184 2.79 -0.12 3.73
CA PRO A 184 2.71 -0.20 5.19
C PRO A 184 3.39 -1.46 5.76
N PHE A 185 3.27 -2.59 5.07
CA PHE A 185 3.94 -3.84 5.44
C PHE A 185 5.46 -3.74 5.27
N VAL A 186 5.93 -3.11 4.20
CA VAL A 186 7.38 -2.85 3.98
C VAL A 186 7.94 -1.97 5.09
N ILE A 187 7.26 -0.89 5.44
CA ILE A 187 7.68 0.03 6.51
C ILE A 187 7.73 -0.69 7.85
N SER A 188 6.70 -1.48 8.18
CA SER A 188 6.64 -2.28 9.41
C SER A 188 7.77 -3.32 9.44
N ALA A 189 7.96 -4.05 8.34
CA ALA A 189 9.03 -5.03 8.22
C ALA A 189 10.41 -4.40 8.41
N CYS A 190 10.70 -3.27 7.75
CA CYS A 190 11.97 -2.57 7.86
C CYS A 190 12.21 -2.04 9.29
N SER A 191 11.18 -1.54 9.97
CA SER A 191 11.33 -1.05 11.35
C SER A 191 11.78 -2.17 12.31
N VAL A 192 11.14 -3.34 12.24
CA VAL A 192 11.51 -4.49 13.06
C VAL A 192 12.86 -5.08 12.63
N ALA A 193 13.07 -5.21 11.32
CA ALA A 193 14.25 -5.85 10.75
C ALA A 193 15.53 -5.06 11.00
N LEU A 194 15.50 -3.72 10.96
CA LEU A 194 16.67 -2.88 11.21
C LEU A 194 17.22 -3.06 12.62
N GLY A 195 16.34 -3.05 13.63
CA GLY A 195 16.74 -3.28 15.01
C GLY A 195 17.34 -4.67 15.24
N LEU A 196 16.74 -5.71 14.67
CA LEU A 196 17.26 -7.08 14.77
C LEU A 196 18.55 -7.25 13.97
N CYS A 197 18.65 -6.70 12.78
CA CYS A 197 19.83 -6.72 11.93
C CYS A 197 21.06 -6.20 12.67
N TRP A 198 20.92 -5.03 13.28
CA TRP A 198 22.01 -4.40 14.01
C TRP A 198 22.45 -5.23 15.22
N LYS A 199 21.49 -5.70 16.03
CA LYS A 199 21.78 -6.54 17.20
C LYS A 199 22.47 -7.85 16.82
N SER A 200 21.95 -8.54 15.81
CA SER A 200 22.50 -9.83 15.36
C SER A 200 23.85 -9.70 14.67
N GLY A 201 24.02 -8.62 13.89
CA GLY A 201 25.28 -8.33 13.20
C GLY A 201 26.42 -8.01 14.16
N VAL A 202 26.18 -7.16 15.17
CA VAL A 202 27.17 -6.87 16.21
C VAL A 202 27.44 -8.11 17.07
N ALA A 203 26.43 -8.90 17.42
CA ALA A 203 26.62 -10.17 18.13
C ALA A 203 27.52 -11.14 17.33
N ALA A 204 27.34 -11.20 16.02
CA ALA A 204 28.20 -11.99 15.13
C ALA A 204 29.65 -11.48 15.14
N GLU A 205 29.87 -10.17 15.14
CA GLU A 205 31.19 -9.58 15.23
C GLU A 205 31.87 -9.85 16.59
N VAL A 206 31.12 -9.81 17.70
CA VAL A 206 31.65 -10.12 19.05
C VAL A 206 32.07 -11.58 19.16
N ILE A 207 31.20 -12.52 18.73
CA ILE A 207 31.48 -13.96 18.82
C ILE A 207 32.56 -14.38 17.82
N GLY A 208 32.54 -13.79 16.61
CA GLY A 208 33.50 -14.07 15.55
C GLY A 208 34.82 -13.33 15.67
N ILE A 209 34.95 -12.39 16.59
CA ILE A 209 36.13 -11.54 16.80
C ILE A 209 36.60 -10.95 15.47
N SER A 210 35.70 -10.22 14.79
CA SER A 210 35.98 -9.68 13.46
C SER A 210 36.88 -8.45 13.54
N ASP A 211 38.10 -8.55 13.05
CA ASP A 211 39.12 -7.48 13.09
C ASP A 211 38.56 -6.13 12.56
N GLY A 212 38.84 -5.05 13.27
CA GLY A 212 38.43 -3.67 12.96
C GLY A 212 36.98 -3.37 13.20
N SER A 213 36.19 -4.29 13.78
CA SER A 213 34.75 -4.13 14.01
C SER A 213 34.41 -3.55 15.40
N ILE A 214 33.18 -3.10 15.56
CA ILE A 214 32.63 -2.72 16.87
C ILE A 214 32.63 -3.95 17.80
N GLY A 215 32.31 -5.13 17.26
CA GLY A 215 32.30 -6.36 18.04
C GLY A 215 33.66 -6.73 18.60
N GLU A 216 34.73 -6.51 17.87
CA GLU A 216 36.10 -6.69 18.36
C GLU A 216 36.39 -5.72 19.53
N ARG A 217 36.02 -4.44 19.42
CA ARG A 217 36.20 -3.45 20.50
C ARG A 217 35.47 -3.84 21.76
N LEU A 218 34.23 -4.35 21.64
CA LEU A 218 33.47 -4.88 22.78
C LEU A 218 34.16 -6.11 23.39
N TYR A 219 34.69 -7.01 22.58
CA TYR A 219 35.40 -8.18 23.03
C TYR A 219 36.68 -7.81 23.79
N GLN A 220 37.47 -6.87 23.26
CA GLN A 220 38.67 -6.33 23.90
C GLN A 220 38.33 -5.66 25.24
N ALA A 221 37.32 -4.78 25.28
CA ALA A 221 36.88 -4.14 26.51
C ALA A 221 36.47 -5.18 27.57
N LYS A 222 35.82 -6.28 27.19
CA LYS A 222 35.52 -7.41 28.07
C LYS A 222 36.81 -8.09 28.57
N LEU A 223 37.76 -8.35 27.71
CA LEU A 223 38.98 -9.08 27.99
C LEU A 223 39.84 -8.32 28.98
N TYR A 224 39.93 -7.00 28.85
CA TYR A 224 40.69 -6.12 29.72
C TYR A 224 39.90 -5.59 30.93
N PHE A 225 38.66 -6.04 31.14
CA PHE A 225 37.77 -5.60 32.21
C PHE A 225 37.50 -4.08 32.20
N GLU A 226 37.51 -3.47 31.02
CA GLU A 226 37.21 -2.05 30.82
C GLU A 226 35.71 -1.84 30.67
N THR A 227 34.93 -1.95 31.75
CA THR A 227 33.47 -1.87 31.76
C THR A 227 32.98 -0.51 31.26
N GLY A 228 33.72 0.57 31.53
CA GLY A 228 33.40 1.91 31.01
C GLY A 228 33.45 1.99 29.48
N ASP A 229 34.44 1.38 28.86
CA ASP A 229 34.56 1.33 27.40
C ASP A 229 33.51 0.42 26.79
N LEU A 230 33.20 -0.73 27.41
CA LEU A 230 32.14 -1.63 26.99
C LEU A 230 30.78 -0.92 26.94
N LEU A 231 30.43 -0.15 27.99
CA LEU A 231 29.20 0.61 28.05
C LEU A 231 29.20 1.81 27.07
N ALA A 232 30.36 2.46 26.88
CA ALA A 232 30.49 3.56 25.91
C ALA A 232 30.29 3.08 24.47
N TRP A 233 30.90 1.93 24.07
CA TRP A 233 30.65 1.29 22.78
C TRP A 233 29.19 0.85 22.62
N THR A 234 28.56 0.33 23.68
CA THR A 234 27.14 -0.02 23.68
C THR A 234 26.27 1.22 23.41
N ALA A 235 26.60 2.38 24.01
CA ALA A 235 25.91 3.63 23.75
C ALA A 235 26.05 4.07 22.28
N ILE A 236 27.25 3.93 21.67
CA ILE A 236 27.48 4.20 20.24
C ILE A 236 26.61 3.29 19.38
N ILE A 237 26.55 1.99 19.69
CA ILE A 237 25.71 1.02 18.97
C ILE A 237 24.25 1.44 18.98
N ILE A 238 23.72 1.80 20.14
CA ILE A 238 22.32 2.26 20.30
C ILE A 238 22.06 3.53 19.47
N ALA A 239 22.98 4.51 19.55
CA ALA A 239 22.84 5.77 18.80
C ALA A 239 22.85 5.54 17.29
N VAL A 240 23.80 4.76 16.77
CA VAL A 240 23.93 4.45 15.33
C VAL A 240 22.72 3.64 14.84
N SER A 241 22.29 2.61 15.59
CA SER A 241 21.11 1.81 15.25
C SER A 241 19.85 2.68 15.17
N THR A 242 19.60 3.52 16.18
CA THR A 242 18.43 4.40 16.22
C THR A 242 18.46 5.46 15.11
N CYS A 243 19.63 6.00 14.82
CA CYS A 243 19.81 6.97 13.73
C CYS A 243 19.52 6.32 12.36
N LEU A 244 20.07 5.13 12.12
CA LEU A 244 19.84 4.37 10.89
C LEU A 244 18.36 4.03 10.70
N GLU A 245 17.70 3.52 11.74
CA GLU A 245 16.27 3.22 11.71
C GLU A 245 15.45 4.45 11.30
N LYS A 246 15.69 5.59 11.97
CA LYS A 246 14.99 6.84 11.65
C LYS A 246 15.23 7.31 10.22
N ILE A 247 16.47 7.24 9.73
CA ILE A 247 16.82 7.64 8.36
C ILE A 247 16.10 6.75 7.36
N VAL A 248 16.17 5.44 7.52
CA VAL A 248 15.52 4.48 6.58
C VAL A 248 14.00 4.67 6.59
N LEU A 249 13.38 4.80 7.77
CA LEU A 249 11.94 5.01 7.87
C LEU A 249 11.50 6.37 7.28
N LEU A 250 12.30 7.42 7.43
CA LEU A 250 12.05 8.72 6.79
C LEU A 250 12.12 8.60 5.26
N LEU A 251 13.10 7.87 4.74
CA LEU A 251 13.23 7.61 3.31
C LEU A 251 12.06 6.79 2.77
N LEU A 252 11.62 5.76 3.49
CA LEU A 252 10.50 4.92 3.10
C LEU A 252 9.13 5.62 3.20
N LYS A 253 8.98 6.60 4.08
CA LYS A 253 7.74 7.40 4.19
C LYS A 253 7.60 8.48 3.10
N ARG A 254 8.69 8.87 2.44
CA ARG A 254 8.68 9.87 1.35
C ARG A 254 7.90 9.46 0.09
N PRO A 255 7.81 8.18 -0.34
CA PRO A 255 7.01 7.80 -1.51
C PRO A 255 5.54 8.19 -1.43
N GLY A 256 4.92 8.18 -0.25
CA GLY A 256 3.57 8.72 -0.07
C GLY A 256 3.42 10.19 -0.48
N ALA A 257 4.47 10.99 -0.30
CA ALA A 257 4.54 12.36 -0.82
C ALA A 257 4.76 12.39 -2.35
N PHE A 258 5.49 11.41 -2.91
CA PHE A 258 5.74 11.30 -4.36
C PHE A 258 4.45 10.94 -5.14
N TYR A 259 3.61 10.05 -4.61
CA TYR A 259 2.29 9.75 -5.20
C TYR A 259 1.36 10.95 -5.08
N ARG A 260 1.38 11.64 -3.95
CA ARG A 260 0.67 12.90 -3.74
C ARG A 260 1.15 13.99 -4.71
N TYR A 261 2.46 14.11 -4.92
CA TYR A 261 3.06 15.12 -5.80
C TYR A 261 2.84 14.82 -7.29
N LYS A 262 2.90 13.57 -7.75
CA LYS A 262 2.74 13.23 -9.16
C LYS A 262 1.31 13.43 -9.67
N PHE A 263 0.30 13.39 -8.81
CA PHE A 263 -1.10 13.66 -9.14
C PHE A 263 -1.67 14.96 -8.58
N SER A 264 -1.08 15.54 -7.51
CA SER A 264 -1.36 16.95 -7.14
C SER A 264 -0.61 17.93 -8.02
N GLY A 265 0.45 17.49 -8.69
CA GLY A 265 1.31 18.26 -9.55
C GLY A 265 1.26 17.86 -11.02
N ALA A 266 0.19 17.20 -11.49
CA ALA A 266 -0.17 17.38 -12.88
C ALA A 266 -0.35 18.89 -13.05
N ARG A 267 0.77 19.61 -13.36
CA ARG A 267 0.70 20.96 -13.89
C ARG A 267 -0.40 20.89 -14.93
N MET A 268 -1.54 21.51 -14.62
CA MET A 268 -2.46 21.85 -15.68
C MET A 268 -1.63 22.46 -16.77
N PRO A 269 -1.69 21.99 -18.02
CA PRO A 269 -1.15 22.75 -19.11
C PRO A 269 -1.71 24.15 -18.92
N SER A 270 -0.83 25.16 -18.82
CA SER A 270 -1.22 26.55 -18.64
C SER A 270 -2.30 26.86 -19.67
N ASP A 271 -3.42 27.45 -19.22
CA ASP A 271 -4.51 27.95 -20.00
C ASP A 271 -3.99 28.76 -21.22
N LYS A 272 -3.73 28.08 -22.32
CA LYS A 272 -3.64 28.69 -23.64
C LYS A 272 -4.22 27.72 -24.66
N LYS A 273 -5.47 28.07 -25.05
CA LYS A 273 -6.23 27.50 -26.19
C LYS A 273 -6.67 26.04 -26.05
N HIS A 274 -7.86 25.83 -25.52
CA HIS A 274 -8.93 25.11 -26.20
C HIS A 274 -10.16 25.12 -25.26
N ALA A 275 -10.90 26.22 -25.30
CA ALA A 275 -12.32 26.21 -24.98
C ALA A 275 -13.02 25.58 -26.20
N GLY A 276 -13.14 24.28 -26.19
CA GLY A 276 -13.89 23.52 -27.18
C GLY A 276 -14.52 22.35 -26.44
N MET A 277 -15.84 22.27 -26.47
CA MET A 277 -16.62 21.10 -26.07
C MET A 277 -15.98 19.80 -26.59
N PRO A 278 -16.19 18.64 -25.91
CA PRO A 278 -15.66 17.36 -26.36
C PRO A 278 -16.04 17.17 -27.83
N SER A 279 -15.03 17.26 -28.70
CA SER A 279 -15.19 16.99 -30.12
C SER A 279 -15.57 15.53 -30.23
N LYS A 280 -16.65 15.23 -30.93
CA LYS A 280 -16.91 13.94 -31.56
C LYS A 280 -15.72 13.64 -32.52
N ALA A 281 -14.56 13.30 -31.93
CA ALA A 281 -13.37 12.97 -32.70
C ALA A 281 -13.48 11.52 -33.15
N ALA A 282 -13.41 11.37 -34.45
CA ALA A 282 -13.15 10.18 -35.28
C ALA A 282 -13.32 8.83 -34.57
N SER A 283 -14.43 8.16 -34.80
CA SER A 283 -14.71 6.80 -34.35
C SER A 283 -13.66 5.84 -34.91
N ASN A 284 -12.68 5.51 -34.10
CA ASN A 284 -11.86 4.33 -34.30
C ASN A 284 -12.75 3.09 -34.13
N ALA A 285 -12.41 1.97 -34.78
CA ALA A 285 -13.17 0.71 -34.71
C ALA A 285 -13.37 0.20 -33.27
N GLU A 286 -12.59 0.71 -32.30
CA GLU A 286 -12.67 0.42 -30.88
C GLU A 286 -13.81 1.16 -30.13
N ASP A 287 -14.41 2.20 -30.74
CA ASP A 287 -15.47 3.01 -30.10
C ASP A 287 -16.90 2.54 -30.52
N ARG A 288 -17.02 1.50 -31.35
CA ARG A 288 -18.34 0.99 -31.77
C ARG A 288 -19.02 0.28 -30.60
N PRO A 289 -20.32 0.53 -30.36
CA PRO A 289 -21.07 -0.17 -29.33
C PRO A 289 -21.06 -1.69 -29.58
N VAL A 290 -21.05 -2.46 -28.51
CA VAL A 290 -20.93 -3.93 -28.54
C VAL A 290 -22.21 -4.56 -28.01
N GLY A 291 -22.84 -5.45 -28.80
CA GLY A 291 -23.97 -6.26 -28.34
C GLY A 291 -23.52 -7.35 -27.36
N ILE A 292 -24.37 -7.68 -26.43
CA ILE A 292 -24.15 -8.68 -25.37
C ILE A 292 -25.18 -9.78 -25.51
N SER A 293 -24.75 -11.03 -25.59
CA SER A 293 -25.63 -12.20 -25.65
C SER A 293 -25.22 -13.22 -24.60
N LEU A 294 -26.17 -13.57 -23.74
CA LEU A 294 -26.08 -14.66 -22.80
C LEU A 294 -27.02 -15.79 -23.25
N GLU A 295 -26.47 -16.97 -23.45
CA GLU A 295 -27.20 -18.14 -23.97
C GLU A 295 -27.22 -19.24 -22.90
N ARG A 296 -28.36 -19.45 -22.25
CA ARG A 296 -28.60 -20.49 -21.24
C ARG A 296 -27.51 -20.55 -20.16
N VAL A 297 -27.22 -19.41 -19.58
CA VAL A 297 -26.15 -19.25 -18.59
C VAL A 297 -26.63 -19.73 -17.21
N SER A 298 -25.89 -20.64 -16.60
CA SER A 298 -26.09 -21.02 -15.22
C SER A 298 -24.84 -20.73 -14.38
N LYS A 299 -25.05 -20.34 -13.14
CA LYS A 299 -23.97 -20.05 -12.17
C LYS A 299 -24.39 -20.40 -10.76
N SER A 300 -23.50 -21.13 -10.06
CA SER A 300 -23.66 -21.50 -8.67
C SER A 300 -22.45 -21.06 -7.85
N PHE A 301 -22.64 -20.74 -6.57
CA PHE A 301 -21.60 -20.47 -5.60
C PHE A 301 -21.82 -21.37 -4.37
N GLU A 302 -20.80 -22.11 -3.99
CA GLU A 302 -20.84 -23.00 -2.80
C GLU A 302 -22.06 -23.93 -2.75
N GLY A 303 -22.51 -24.38 -3.93
CA GLY A 303 -23.68 -25.30 -4.07
C GLY A 303 -25.04 -24.58 -4.17
N GLN A 304 -25.09 -23.25 -3.96
CA GLN A 304 -26.29 -22.45 -4.18
C GLN A 304 -26.35 -21.95 -5.60
N GLN A 305 -27.40 -22.31 -6.35
CA GLN A 305 -27.62 -21.81 -7.70
C GLN A 305 -28.15 -20.39 -7.66
N VAL A 306 -27.46 -19.47 -8.40
CA VAL A 306 -27.78 -18.05 -8.47
C VAL A 306 -28.40 -17.68 -9.81
N LEU A 307 -27.96 -18.32 -10.88
CA LEU A 307 -28.56 -18.19 -12.22
C LEU A 307 -28.83 -19.60 -12.75
N CYS A 308 -30.01 -19.79 -13.35
CA CYS A 308 -30.45 -21.05 -13.89
C CYS A 308 -30.93 -20.85 -15.34
N ASP A 309 -30.21 -21.43 -16.29
CA ASP A 309 -30.54 -21.41 -17.75
C ASP A 309 -30.99 -20.03 -18.28
N TYR A 310 -30.34 -18.96 -17.72
CA TYR A 310 -30.73 -17.57 -18.01
C TYR A 310 -30.20 -17.11 -19.36
N SER A 311 -31.08 -16.52 -20.15
CA SER A 311 -30.75 -15.98 -21.48
C SER A 311 -31.14 -14.52 -21.57
N LEU A 312 -30.24 -13.69 -22.12
CA LEU A 312 -30.45 -12.27 -22.30
C LEU A 312 -29.72 -11.80 -23.53
N GLU A 313 -30.38 -11.00 -24.36
CA GLU A 313 -29.77 -10.32 -25.49
C GLU A 313 -29.92 -8.80 -25.35
N ILE A 314 -28.81 -8.08 -25.49
CA ILE A 314 -28.74 -6.62 -25.47
C ILE A 314 -28.10 -6.18 -26.79
N ALA A 315 -28.85 -5.43 -27.58
CA ALA A 315 -28.36 -4.93 -28.86
C ALA A 315 -27.20 -3.91 -28.67
N ALA A 316 -26.37 -3.79 -29.69
CA ALA A 316 -25.30 -2.78 -29.68
C ALA A 316 -25.90 -1.37 -29.57
N GLY A 317 -25.49 -0.59 -28.58
CA GLY A 317 -26.01 0.75 -28.30
C GLY A 317 -27.34 0.81 -27.56
N GLU A 318 -27.87 -0.35 -27.15
CA GLU A 318 -29.10 -0.40 -26.32
C GLU A 318 -28.82 -0.02 -24.86
N HIS A 319 -29.76 0.67 -24.25
CA HIS A 319 -29.75 1.01 -22.83
C HIS A 319 -30.78 0.13 -22.09
N VAL A 320 -30.31 -0.79 -21.25
CA VAL A 320 -31.14 -1.77 -20.54
C VAL A 320 -30.98 -1.64 -19.03
N ALA A 321 -32.11 -1.57 -18.33
CA ALA A 321 -32.13 -1.67 -16.88
C ALA A 321 -32.44 -3.11 -16.44
N LEU A 322 -31.59 -3.68 -15.57
CA LEU A 322 -31.78 -4.97 -14.93
C LEU A 322 -32.38 -4.76 -13.55
N MET A 323 -33.60 -5.18 -13.34
CA MET A 323 -34.33 -5.07 -12.08
C MET A 323 -34.64 -6.46 -11.51
N GLY A 324 -34.90 -6.56 -10.22
CA GLY A 324 -35.23 -7.81 -9.54
C GLY A 324 -34.95 -7.69 -8.04
N HIS A 325 -35.39 -8.67 -7.26
CA HIS A 325 -35.15 -8.66 -5.81
C HIS A 325 -33.66 -8.79 -5.45
N SER A 326 -33.33 -8.51 -4.19
CA SER A 326 -31.95 -8.73 -3.70
C SER A 326 -31.64 -10.23 -3.75
N GLY A 327 -30.48 -10.59 -4.31
CA GLY A 327 -30.11 -12.00 -4.50
C GLY A 327 -30.51 -12.61 -5.85
N ALA A 328 -31.30 -11.95 -6.70
CA ALA A 328 -31.70 -12.44 -8.02
C ALA A 328 -30.57 -12.60 -9.05
N GLY A 329 -29.29 -12.45 -8.66
CA GLY A 329 -28.15 -12.67 -9.55
C GLY A 329 -27.74 -11.47 -10.42
N LYS A 330 -28.29 -10.28 -10.23
CA LYS A 330 -27.99 -9.07 -11.04
C LYS A 330 -26.48 -8.74 -11.08
N THR A 331 -25.85 -8.68 -9.92
CA THR A 331 -24.40 -8.42 -9.81
C THR A 331 -23.58 -9.59 -10.39
N THR A 332 -24.06 -10.84 -10.24
CA THR A 332 -23.44 -12.01 -10.88
C THR A 332 -23.49 -11.90 -12.39
N LEU A 333 -24.60 -11.45 -12.93
CA LEU A 333 -24.78 -11.24 -14.37
C LEU A 333 -23.80 -10.18 -14.91
N SER A 334 -23.69 -9.03 -14.24
CA SER A 334 -22.72 -8.01 -14.62
C SER A 334 -21.28 -8.51 -14.57
N ARG A 335 -20.92 -9.34 -13.57
CA ARG A 335 -19.60 -9.96 -13.44
C ARG A 335 -19.30 -10.95 -14.55
N LEU A 336 -20.29 -11.71 -14.97
CA LEU A 336 -20.19 -12.63 -16.14
C LEU A 336 -19.97 -11.85 -17.44
N ILE A 337 -20.71 -10.77 -17.68
CA ILE A 337 -20.56 -9.89 -18.85
C ILE A 337 -19.14 -9.28 -18.89
N MET A 338 -18.61 -8.86 -17.75
CA MET A 338 -17.26 -8.29 -17.65
C MET A 338 -16.14 -9.34 -17.71
N GLY A 339 -16.46 -10.63 -17.72
CA GLY A 339 -15.46 -11.71 -17.64
C GLY A 339 -14.72 -11.80 -16.29
N LEU A 340 -15.29 -11.25 -15.23
CA LEU A 340 -14.77 -11.37 -13.86
C LEU A 340 -15.13 -12.68 -13.21
N GLU A 341 -16.16 -13.35 -13.71
CA GLU A 341 -16.59 -14.70 -13.34
C GLU A 341 -16.82 -15.51 -14.63
N SER A 342 -16.73 -16.83 -14.51
CA SER A 342 -17.03 -17.76 -15.58
C SER A 342 -18.39 -18.43 -15.30
N ALA A 343 -19.20 -18.61 -16.34
CA ALA A 343 -20.42 -19.42 -16.23
C ALA A 343 -20.06 -20.88 -15.97
N ASP A 344 -20.90 -21.59 -15.23
CA ASP A 344 -20.76 -23.04 -15.01
C ASP A 344 -21.31 -23.82 -16.22
N SER A 345 -22.32 -23.27 -16.90
CA SER A 345 -22.83 -23.74 -18.19
C SER A 345 -23.39 -22.58 -19.01
N GLY A 346 -23.59 -22.79 -20.31
CA GLY A 346 -24.01 -21.75 -21.26
C GLY A 346 -22.85 -20.89 -21.75
N ASN A 347 -23.17 -19.84 -22.50
CA ASN A 347 -22.18 -18.98 -23.15
C ASN A 347 -22.48 -17.49 -22.91
N VAL A 348 -21.43 -16.70 -22.71
CA VAL A 348 -21.48 -15.24 -22.74
C VAL A 348 -20.69 -14.76 -23.97
N LYS A 349 -21.36 -14.08 -24.90
CA LYS A 349 -20.77 -13.60 -26.15
C LYS A 349 -20.87 -12.07 -26.21
N LEU A 350 -19.82 -11.44 -26.69
CA LEU A 350 -19.79 -10.03 -27.01
C LEU A 350 -19.54 -9.89 -28.50
N SER A 351 -20.30 -9.04 -29.20
CA SER A 351 -20.24 -8.91 -30.66
C SER A 351 -18.94 -8.30 -31.21
N GLY A 352 -18.00 -7.94 -30.32
CA GLY A 352 -16.71 -7.33 -30.65
C GLY A 352 -15.80 -7.21 -29.46
N GLY A 353 -14.70 -6.48 -29.61
CA GLY A 353 -13.78 -6.17 -28.51
C GLY A 353 -14.44 -5.20 -27.51
N ALA A 354 -14.79 -5.68 -26.32
CA ALA A 354 -15.41 -4.86 -25.30
C ALA A 354 -14.35 -4.12 -24.45
N SER A 355 -14.64 -2.86 -24.18
CA SER A 355 -14.01 -2.03 -23.15
C SER A 355 -15.10 -1.51 -22.22
N PHE A 356 -14.85 -1.62 -20.91
CA PHE A 356 -15.90 -1.39 -19.93
C PHE A 356 -15.67 -0.11 -19.13
N GLY A 357 -16.72 0.72 -18.99
CA GLY A 357 -16.83 1.76 -17.98
C GLY A 357 -17.76 1.27 -16.87
N VAL A 358 -17.26 1.11 -15.64
CA VAL A 358 -18.01 0.40 -14.61
C VAL A 358 -18.12 1.20 -13.31
N VAL A 359 -19.35 1.34 -12.84
CA VAL A 359 -19.63 1.66 -11.43
C VAL A 359 -20.02 0.37 -10.74
N PHE A 360 -19.17 -0.11 -9.86
CA PHE A 360 -19.45 -1.30 -9.06
C PHE A 360 -20.37 -0.94 -7.88
N GLN A 361 -20.98 -1.94 -7.28
CA GLN A 361 -21.77 -1.76 -6.06
C GLN A 361 -20.97 -1.09 -4.93
N GLU A 362 -19.67 -1.41 -4.84
CA GLU A 362 -18.67 -0.70 -4.04
C GLU A 362 -17.87 0.26 -4.93
N ASP A 363 -17.38 1.39 -4.41
CA ASP A 363 -16.77 2.43 -5.24
C ASP A 363 -15.44 2.01 -5.89
N ARG A 364 -14.72 1.07 -5.30
CA ARG A 364 -13.45 0.51 -5.79
C ARG A 364 -12.47 1.58 -6.24
N LEU A 365 -12.34 2.62 -5.41
CA LEU A 365 -11.37 3.68 -5.62
C LEU A 365 -10.03 3.32 -4.98
N ILE A 366 -8.95 3.81 -5.58
CA ILE A 366 -7.62 3.77 -4.97
C ILE A 366 -7.58 4.87 -3.93
N GLU A 367 -7.76 4.52 -2.66
CA GLU A 367 -7.99 5.46 -1.56
C GLU A 367 -6.82 6.43 -1.31
N GLN A 368 -5.59 6.02 -1.64
CA GLN A 368 -4.37 6.79 -1.40
C GLN A 368 -4.12 7.89 -2.43
N ILE A 369 -4.82 7.87 -3.57
CA ILE A 369 -4.76 8.92 -4.58
C ILE A 369 -6.04 9.78 -4.55
N ASN A 370 -5.98 10.95 -5.18
CA ASN A 370 -7.08 11.89 -5.22
C ASN A 370 -8.15 11.51 -6.26
N ALA A 371 -9.26 12.28 -6.30
CA ALA A 371 -10.36 12.07 -7.24
C ALA A 371 -9.89 12.13 -8.69
N MET A 372 -9.12 13.15 -9.06
CA MET A 372 -8.55 13.30 -10.41
C MET A 372 -7.70 12.10 -10.80
N GLY A 373 -6.84 11.62 -9.90
CA GLY A 373 -5.98 10.47 -10.14
C GLY A 373 -6.75 9.19 -10.42
N ASN A 374 -7.86 8.96 -9.71
CA ASN A 374 -8.72 7.80 -9.92
C ASN A 374 -9.41 7.80 -11.29
N ILE A 375 -9.71 8.97 -11.84
CA ILE A 375 -10.34 9.11 -13.15
C ILE A 375 -9.28 8.99 -14.28
N VAL A 376 -8.18 9.73 -14.16
CA VAL A 376 -7.12 9.77 -15.17
C VAL A 376 -6.38 8.42 -15.32
N ILE A 377 -6.27 7.63 -14.27
CA ILE A 377 -5.65 6.30 -14.36
C ILE A 377 -6.42 5.36 -15.27
N ALA A 378 -7.75 5.52 -15.34
CA ALA A 378 -8.62 4.77 -16.24
C ALA A 378 -8.57 5.24 -17.71
N GLY A 379 -7.75 6.24 -18.03
CA GLY A 379 -7.51 6.71 -19.39
C GLY A 379 -8.27 7.97 -19.80
N ALA A 380 -8.97 8.62 -18.85
CA ALA A 380 -9.67 9.87 -19.09
C ALA A 380 -8.70 11.05 -19.32
N ASP A 381 -9.15 12.03 -20.11
CA ASP A 381 -8.43 13.30 -20.23
C ASP A 381 -8.52 14.11 -18.94
N PRO A 382 -7.41 14.72 -18.46
CA PRO A 382 -7.43 15.49 -17.22
C PRO A 382 -8.33 16.73 -17.23
N HIS A 383 -8.53 17.37 -18.40
CA HIS A 383 -9.39 18.56 -18.52
C HIS A 383 -10.86 18.17 -18.45
N GLU A 384 -11.25 17.09 -19.15
CA GLU A 384 -12.60 16.52 -19.07
C GLU A 384 -12.92 16.02 -17.65
N ALA A 385 -11.95 15.35 -17.00
CA ALA A 385 -12.10 14.88 -15.64
C ALA A 385 -12.33 16.04 -14.66
N LYS A 386 -11.62 17.16 -14.82
CA LYS A 386 -11.82 18.36 -13.99
C LYS A 386 -13.20 18.97 -14.23
N ALA A 387 -13.56 19.19 -15.48
CA ALA A 387 -14.85 19.79 -15.83
C ALA A 387 -16.02 18.97 -15.29
N LEU A 388 -16.01 17.65 -15.46
CA LEU A 388 -17.06 16.77 -14.96
C LEU A 388 -17.12 16.73 -13.43
N LEU A 389 -15.98 16.76 -12.75
CA LEU A 389 -15.95 16.83 -11.29
C LEU A 389 -16.50 18.17 -10.77
N GLU A 390 -16.21 19.31 -11.44
CA GLU A 390 -16.77 20.62 -11.11
C GLU A 390 -18.31 20.61 -11.20
N GLU A 391 -18.85 20.03 -12.27
CA GLU A 391 -20.30 19.84 -12.44
C GLU A 391 -20.89 18.91 -11.38
N PHE A 392 -20.16 17.89 -10.95
CA PHE A 392 -20.56 17.00 -9.86
C PHE A 392 -20.34 17.62 -8.47
N GLY A 393 -20.08 18.94 -8.39
CA GLY A 393 -19.99 19.70 -7.14
C GLY A 393 -18.65 19.60 -6.42
N PHE A 394 -17.56 19.20 -7.10
CA PHE A 394 -16.22 19.21 -6.53
C PHE A 394 -15.57 20.59 -6.71
N ASN A 395 -15.07 21.14 -5.63
CA ASN A 395 -14.14 22.27 -5.69
C ASN A 395 -12.70 21.79 -5.81
N SER A 396 -11.77 22.72 -6.07
CA SER A 396 -10.37 22.39 -6.22
C SER A 396 -9.75 21.71 -4.99
N GLU A 397 -10.25 21.98 -3.78
CA GLU A 397 -9.75 21.33 -2.56
C GLU A 397 -10.16 19.85 -2.52
N LEU A 398 -11.42 19.54 -2.80
CA LEU A 398 -11.95 18.17 -2.82
C LEU A 398 -11.33 17.31 -3.94
N MET A 399 -11.08 17.89 -5.12
CA MET A 399 -10.49 17.17 -6.25
C MET A 399 -9.11 16.61 -5.94
N PHE A 400 -8.34 17.33 -5.12
CA PHE A 400 -6.95 16.94 -4.81
C PHE A 400 -6.78 16.30 -3.43
N LYS A 401 -7.85 16.12 -2.66
CA LYS A 401 -7.84 15.30 -1.45
C LYS A 401 -7.74 13.81 -1.79
N PRO A 402 -6.98 13.00 -1.00
CA PRO A 402 -7.02 11.54 -1.11
C PRO A 402 -8.46 11.03 -0.98
N CYS A 403 -8.81 10.03 -1.79
CA CYS A 403 -10.18 9.49 -1.76
C CYS A 403 -10.58 8.88 -0.40
N MET A 404 -9.61 8.46 0.42
CA MET A 404 -9.88 8.02 1.79
C MET A 404 -10.52 9.11 2.69
N GLU A 405 -10.32 10.40 2.36
CA GLU A 405 -10.85 11.54 3.11
C GLU A 405 -12.19 12.05 2.56
N LEU A 406 -12.68 11.47 1.45
CA LEU A 406 -13.95 11.81 0.84
C LEU A 406 -15.13 11.10 1.54
N SER A 407 -16.28 11.74 1.56
CA SER A 407 -17.55 11.12 1.97
C SER A 407 -18.00 10.02 0.99
N GLY A 408 -18.92 9.15 1.41
CA GLY A 408 -19.45 8.09 0.54
C GLY A 408 -20.07 8.62 -0.76
N GLY A 409 -20.86 9.68 -0.68
CA GLY A 409 -21.46 10.31 -1.86
C GLY A 409 -20.43 10.94 -2.80
N GLU A 410 -19.35 11.55 -2.26
CA GLU A 410 -18.24 12.07 -3.05
C GLU A 410 -17.48 10.93 -3.74
N LYS A 411 -17.17 9.84 -3.02
CA LYS A 411 -16.53 8.64 -3.59
C LYS A 411 -17.38 8.08 -4.75
N ARG A 412 -18.68 7.99 -4.55
CA ARG A 412 -19.62 7.52 -5.57
C ARG A 412 -19.59 8.40 -6.84
N ARG A 413 -19.60 9.72 -6.69
CA ARG A 413 -19.47 10.66 -7.80
C ARG A 413 -18.17 10.51 -8.58
N VAL A 414 -17.03 10.26 -7.88
CA VAL A 414 -15.75 9.95 -8.53
C VAL A 414 -15.82 8.64 -9.30
N ALA A 415 -16.46 7.60 -8.77
CA ALA A 415 -16.62 6.32 -9.44
C ALA A 415 -17.47 6.45 -10.73
N ILE A 416 -18.53 7.25 -10.69
CA ILE A 416 -19.38 7.56 -11.85
C ILE A 416 -18.56 8.33 -12.91
N ALA A 417 -17.87 9.40 -12.52
CA ALA A 417 -17.04 10.18 -13.43
C ALA A 417 -15.94 9.31 -14.08
N ARG A 418 -15.30 8.42 -13.33
CA ARG A 418 -14.33 7.47 -13.86
C ARG A 418 -14.94 6.55 -14.92
N ALA A 419 -16.13 6.02 -14.66
CA ALA A 419 -16.81 5.10 -15.57
C ALA A 419 -17.29 5.78 -16.86
N LEU A 420 -17.71 7.03 -16.80
CA LEU A 420 -18.19 7.79 -17.94
C LEU A 420 -17.06 8.26 -18.85
N LEU A 421 -15.93 8.72 -18.27
CA LEU A 421 -14.83 9.33 -19.01
C LEU A 421 -13.77 8.33 -19.48
N CYS A 422 -13.79 7.08 -19.01
CA CYS A 422 -12.90 6.07 -19.59
C CYS A 422 -13.31 5.74 -21.02
N ARG A 423 -12.34 5.40 -21.85
CA ARG A 423 -12.62 4.92 -23.21
C ARG A 423 -13.30 3.56 -23.15
N SER A 424 -14.63 3.56 -23.27
CA SER A 424 -15.46 2.37 -23.17
C SER A 424 -16.56 2.36 -24.21
N ASN A 425 -16.89 1.18 -24.72
CA ASN A 425 -18.02 0.94 -25.61
C ASN A 425 -19.19 0.21 -24.91
N VAL A 426 -18.96 -0.27 -23.68
CA VAL A 426 -19.98 -0.82 -22.80
C VAL A 426 -19.87 -0.12 -21.44
N VAL A 427 -20.99 0.37 -20.92
CA VAL A 427 -21.06 1.00 -19.59
C VAL A 427 -21.98 0.16 -18.71
N ILE A 428 -21.50 -0.22 -17.52
CA ILE A 428 -22.26 -1.03 -16.56
C ILE A 428 -22.30 -0.31 -15.23
N PHE A 429 -23.49 -0.03 -14.75
CA PHE A 429 -23.72 0.63 -13.49
C PHE A 429 -24.46 -0.30 -12.53
N ASP A 430 -23.85 -0.63 -11.40
CA ASP A 430 -24.43 -1.47 -10.35
C ASP A 430 -24.78 -0.63 -9.12
N GLU A 431 -26.05 -0.34 -8.91
CA GLU A 431 -26.61 0.56 -7.88
C GLU A 431 -25.85 1.91 -7.79
N PRO A 432 -25.70 2.66 -8.89
CA PRO A 432 -24.72 3.74 -8.99
C PRO A 432 -25.06 4.96 -8.12
N PHE A 433 -26.31 5.21 -7.77
CA PHE A 433 -26.75 6.48 -7.21
C PHE A 433 -26.97 6.45 -5.70
N LYS A 434 -26.71 5.32 -5.07
CA LYS A 434 -26.87 5.14 -3.63
C LYS A 434 -25.99 6.12 -2.83
N GLY A 435 -26.62 6.92 -1.96
CA GLY A 435 -25.92 7.86 -1.07
C GLY A 435 -25.56 9.20 -1.72
N ILE A 436 -26.09 9.49 -2.89
CA ILE A 436 -26.02 10.80 -3.54
C ILE A 436 -27.30 11.56 -3.18
N ASP A 437 -27.19 12.85 -2.94
CA ASP A 437 -28.34 13.71 -2.70
C ASP A 437 -29.15 13.95 -3.99
N ASP A 438 -30.48 14.06 -3.85
CA ASP A 438 -31.40 14.16 -4.99
C ASP A 438 -31.08 15.33 -5.90
N ARG A 439 -30.71 16.48 -5.35
CA ARG A 439 -30.38 17.66 -6.15
C ARG A 439 -29.20 17.41 -7.06
N THR A 440 -28.11 16.92 -6.52
CA THR A 440 -26.90 16.60 -7.32
C THR A 440 -27.20 15.48 -8.32
N LEU A 441 -28.00 14.49 -7.93
CA LEU A 441 -28.39 13.38 -8.79
C LEU A 441 -29.16 13.85 -10.03
N TYR A 442 -30.26 14.57 -9.82
CA TYR A 442 -31.15 14.95 -10.93
C TYR A 442 -30.67 16.16 -11.72
N ASP A 443 -30.01 17.15 -11.07
CA ASP A 443 -29.56 18.37 -11.74
C ASP A 443 -28.25 18.20 -12.51
N ALA A 444 -27.34 17.32 -12.01
CA ALA A 444 -26.00 17.19 -12.59
C ALA A 444 -25.69 15.80 -13.14
N ILE A 445 -25.95 14.72 -12.37
CA ILE A 445 -25.43 13.40 -12.70
C ILE A 445 -26.26 12.73 -13.79
N ILE A 446 -27.57 12.61 -13.62
CA ILE A 446 -28.46 11.94 -14.60
C ILE A 446 -28.33 12.54 -16.01
N PRO A 447 -28.32 13.87 -16.20
CA PRO A 447 -28.13 14.47 -17.53
C PRO A 447 -26.80 14.07 -18.16
N ARG A 448 -25.71 14.06 -17.38
CA ARG A 448 -24.39 13.69 -17.88
C ARG A 448 -24.23 12.19 -18.13
N VAL A 449 -24.84 11.35 -17.30
CA VAL A 449 -24.89 9.90 -17.58
C VAL A 449 -25.57 9.67 -18.92
N LYS A 450 -26.71 10.30 -19.18
CA LYS A 450 -27.45 10.17 -20.45
C LYS A 450 -26.64 10.63 -21.64
N GLU A 451 -25.97 11.79 -21.55
CA GLU A 451 -25.16 12.36 -22.61
C GLU A 451 -23.92 11.51 -22.92
N LEU A 452 -23.16 11.12 -21.89
CA LEU A 452 -21.87 10.42 -22.05
C LEU A 452 -22.01 8.91 -22.26
N SER A 453 -23.19 8.32 -22.05
CA SER A 453 -23.52 6.95 -22.44
C SER A 453 -24.18 6.84 -23.83
N ASP A 454 -24.54 7.96 -24.45
CA ASP A 454 -25.11 7.96 -25.79
C ASP A 454 -24.13 7.31 -26.79
N GLY A 455 -24.67 6.41 -27.64
CA GLY A 455 -23.88 5.64 -28.61
C GLY A 455 -23.05 4.50 -27.97
N LYS A 456 -23.20 4.20 -26.69
CA LYS A 456 -22.60 3.03 -26.00
C LYS A 456 -23.69 2.04 -25.61
N THR A 457 -23.33 0.79 -25.41
CA THR A 457 -24.23 -0.17 -24.77
C THR A 457 -24.24 0.09 -23.27
N PHE A 458 -25.41 0.34 -22.68
CA PHE A 458 -25.55 0.73 -21.28
C PHE A 458 -26.40 -0.27 -20.51
N VAL A 459 -25.85 -0.76 -19.40
CA VAL A 459 -26.53 -1.69 -18.49
C VAL A 459 -26.63 -1.06 -17.11
N LEU A 460 -27.83 -0.81 -16.64
CA LEU A 460 -28.11 -0.26 -15.33
C LEU A 460 -28.73 -1.32 -14.43
N ILE A 461 -28.10 -1.59 -13.29
CA ILE A 461 -28.68 -2.40 -12.23
C ILE A 461 -29.16 -1.45 -11.17
N THR A 462 -30.48 -1.42 -10.92
CA THR A 462 -31.10 -0.56 -9.91
C THR A 462 -32.37 -1.18 -9.36
N HIS A 463 -32.75 -0.71 -8.17
CA HIS A 463 -34.05 -0.96 -7.56
C HIS A 463 -35.04 0.19 -7.80
N SER A 464 -34.58 1.34 -8.29
CA SER A 464 -35.41 2.50 -8.58
C SER A 464 -35.99 2.43 -9.98
N ARG A 465 -37.31 2.39 -10.07
CA ARG A 465 -38.02 2.43 -11.35
C ARG A 465 -37.86 3.76 -12.07
N GLU A 466 -37.74 4.85 -11.33
CA GLU A 466 -37.52 6.20 -11.87
C GLU A 466 -36.18 6.28 -12.60
N GLU A 467 -35.09 5.82 -11.94
CA GLU A 467 -33.76 5.79 -12.56
C GLU A 467 -33.75 4.95 -13.84
N ALA A 468 -34.41 3.78 -13.81
CA ALA A 468 -34.51 2.89 -14.95
C ALA A 468 -35.25 3.56 -16.12
N GLN A 469 -36.37 4.26 -15.86
CA GLN A 469 -37.14 4.95 -16.89
C GLN A 469 -36.43 6.18 -17.47
N MET A 470 -35.62 6.86 -16.65
CA MET A 470 -34.88 8.05 -17.11
C MET A 470 -33.69 7.70 -18.00
N LEU A 471 -33.02 6.58 -17.77
CA LEU A 471 -31.73 6.25 -18.39
C LEU A 471 -31.82 5.12 -19.43
N CYS A 472 -32.82 4.27 -19.34
CA CYS A 472 -32.90 3.06 -20.15
C CYS A 472 -34.15 3.02 -21.04
N THR A 473 -33.99 2.38 -22.20
CA THR A 473 -35.09 2.17 -23.16
C THR A 473 -35.88 0.90 -22.87
N ARG A 474 -35.25 -0.07 -22.20
CA ARG A 474 -35.84 -1.36 -21.83
C ARG A 474 -35.57 -1.68 -20.37
N ILE A 475 -36.56 -2.25 -19.70
CA ILE A 475 -36.42 -2.78 -18.34
C ILE A 475 -36.60 -4.29 -18.42
N GLU A 476 -35.59 -5.02 -17.98
CA GLU A 476 -35.57 -6.46 -17.88
C GLU A 476 -35.71 -6.91 -16.43
N GLN A 477 -36.68 -7.76 -16.13
CA GLN A 477 -36.90 -8.30 -14.79
C GLN A 477 -36.17 -9.64 -14.67
N ILE A 478 -35.21 -9.68 -13.76
CA ILE A 478 -34.56 -10.95 -13.40
C ILE A 478 -35.42 -11.61 -12.32
N ASN A 479 -36.18 -12.60 -12.75
CA ASN A 479 -36.98 -13.46 -11.86
C ASN A 479 -36.17 -14.72 -11.49
N GLU A 480 -36.55 -15.35 -10.40
CA GLU A 480 -36.00 -16.66 -9.99
C GLU A 480 -36.23 -17.72 -11.04
#